data_8dcbeadcee360cbc04e0dd77d5674a03
#
_entry.id   8dcbeadcee360cbc04e0dd77d5674a03
#
_cell.length_a   1.000
_cell.length_b   1.000
_cell.length_c   1.000
_cell.angle_alpha   90.00
_cell.angle_beta   90.00
_cell.angle_gamma   90.00
#
_symmetry.space_group_name_H-M   'P 1'
#
loop_
_entity.id
_entity.type
_entity.pdbx_description
1 polymer ?
#
loop_
_entity_poly.entity_id
_entity_poly.type
_entity_poly.pdbx_seq_one_letter_code
_entity_poly.pdbx_strand_id
1 'polypeptide(L)'
;IKKITNIIFEEQSKKLAITYLESNYKKIIDPSQKILFDIANIFKTFEEYQLSIDYYNKVFLKIDKSHNSYSEILYRRGGSYERLGQYDKSDKDLLNSLKFNSDDAYVLNYLAYSWLERNHQIDKAIEMLEKAYKQKKNDPYIIDSVGWAYYLTGDFVKAEEFLKRAVILMP
;
A
#
# COMPACT_ATOMS: atom_id res chain seq x y z
N ILE A 1 -5.83 -16.72 15.18
CA ILE A 1 -4.80 -15.73 15.56
C ILE A 1 -5.24 -14.35 15.08
N LYS A 2 -5.35 -14.05 13.76
CA LYS A 2 -5.66 -12.72 13.19
C LYS A 2 -6.85 -12.03 13.87
N LYS A 3 -8.01 -12.69 13.96
CA LYS A 3 -9.23 -12.12 14.56
C LYS A 3 -9.02 -11.68 16.02
N ILE A 4 -8.41 -12.52 16.83
CA ILE A 4 -8.13 -12.22 18.23
C ILE A 4 -7.09 -11.11 18.37
N THR A 5 -6.04 -11.11 17.53
CA THR A 5 -5.02 -10.06 17.51
C THR A 5 -5.63 -8.68 17.23
N ASN A 6 -6.56 -8.59 16.27
CA ASN A 6 -7.24 -7.33 15.95
C ASN A 6 -8.14 -6.87 17.11
N ILE A 7 -8.88 -7.76 17.76
CA ILE A 7 -9.68 -7.42 18.94
C ILE A 7 -8.80 -6.86 20.06
N ILE A 8 -7.66 -7.49 20.35
CA ILE A 8 -6.73 -7.01 21.38
C ILE A 8 -6.17 -5.62 20.99
N PHE A 9 -5.90 -5.40 19.71
CA PHE A 9 -5.43 -4.09 19.22
C PHE A 9 -6.47 -2.98 19.43
N GLU A 10 -7.72 -3.26 19.08
CA GLU A 10 -8.82 -2.29 19.18
C GLU A 10 -9.26 -2.03 20.64
N GLU A 11 -9.35 -3.08 21.45
CA GLU A 11 -9.94 -2.99 22.79
C GLU A 11 -8.91 -2.78 23.91
N GLN A 12 -7.63 -3.09 23.70
CA GLN A 12 -6.63 -3.06 24.77
C GLN A 12 -5.41 -2.22 24.42
N SER A 13 -4.45 -2.80 23.67
CA SER A 13 -3.27 -2.08 23.22
C SER A 13 -2.54 -2.76 22.07
N LYS A 14 -1.89 -1.94 21.26
CA LYS A 14 -0.97 -2.37 20.20
C LYS A 14 0.11 -3.33 20.72
N LYS A 15 0.73 -3.00 21.86
CA LYS A 15 1.79 -3.83 22.46
C LYS A 15 1.32 -5.21 22.83
N LEU A 16 0.14 -5.34 23.43
CA LEU A 16 -0.45 -6.63 23.79
C LEU A 16 -0.82 -7.43 22.54
N ALA A 17 -1.37 -6.79 21.51
CA ALA A 17 -1.70 -7.43 20.25
C ALA A 17 -0.46 -8.01 19.55
N ILE A 18 0.65 -7.26 19.52
CA ILE A 18 1.93 -7.72 18.97
C ILE A 18 2.46 -8.92 19.79
N THR A 19 2.49 -8.81 21.12
CA THR A 19 2.95 -9.89 21.99
C THR A 19 2.12 -11.16 21.81
N TYR A 20 0.80 -11.03 21.70
CA TYR A 20 -0.09 -12.17 21.43
C TYR A 20 0.19 -12.80 20.06
N LEU A 21 0.34 -11.96 19.01
CA LEU A 21 0.63 -12.43 17.67
C LEU A 21 1.95 -13.20 17.61
N GLU A 22 3.03 -12.64 18.15
CA GLU A 22 4.36 -13.27 18.13
C GLU A 22 4.40 -14.57 18.94
N SER A 23 3.82 -14.60 20.15
CA SER A 23 3.82 -15.80 20.97
C SER A 23 3.02 -16.95 20.36
N ASN A 24 1.96 -16.67 19.62
CA ASN A 24 1.20 -17.69 18.92
C ASN A 24 1.82 -18.08 17.57
N TYR A 25 2.45 -17.13 16.87
CA TYR A 25 3.18 -17.42 15.64
C TYR A 25 4.38 -18.36 15.89
N LYS A 26 5.14 -18.14 16.96
CA LYS A 26 6.28 -19.00 17.33
C LYS A 26 5.91 -20.48 17.56
N LYS A 27 4.65 -20.79 17.80
CA LYS A 27 4.13 -22.15 17.93
C LYS A 27 3.87 -22.84 16.59
N ILE A 28 3.88 -22.12 15.48
CA ILE A 28 3.60 -22.65 14.16
C ILE A 28 4.91 -23.11 13.54
N ILE A 29 5.06 -24.42 13.38
CA ILE A 29 6.19 -25.01 12.67
C ILE A 29 5.94 -24.87 11.17
N ASP A 30 6.89 -24.27 10.44
CA ASP A 30 6.83 -24.03 8.99
C ASP A 30 5.53 -23.35 8.51
N PRO A 31 5.32 -22.08 8.87
CA PRO A 31 4.11 -21.37 8.50
C PRO A 31 3.97 -21.25 6.97
N SER A 32 2.75 -21.48 6.48
CA SER A 32 2.45 -21.31 5.06
C SER A 32 2.63 -19.86 4.61
N GLN A 33 2.83 -19.66 3.28
CA GLN A 33 2.88 -18.31 2.67
C GLN A 33 1.69 -17.44 3.07
N LYS A 34 0.48 -18.02 3.14
CA LYS A 34 -0.74 -17.30 3.53
C LYS A 34 -0.67 -16.80 4.97
N ILE A 35 -0.19 -17.63 5.90
CA ILE A 35 -0.02 -17.22 7.31
C ILE A 35 0.99 -16.07 7.41
N LEU A 36 2.12 -16.17 6.72
CA LEU A 36 3.15 -15.12 6.69
C LEU A 36 2.61 -13.82 6.11
N PHE A 37 1.84 -13.90 5.02
CA PHE A 37 1.20 -12.76 4.38
C PHE A 37 0.17 -12.08 5.30
N ASP A 38 -0.67 -12.87 5.98
CA ASP A 38 -1.64 -12.34 6.94
C ASP A 38 -0.95 -11.62 8.10
N ILE A 39 0.16 -12.17 8.63
CA ILE A 39 0.96 -11.54 9.69
C ILE A 39 1.59 -10.24 9.20
N ALA A 40 2.15 -10.22 7.99
CA ALA A 40 2.70 -9.02 7.39
C ALA A 40 1.66 -7.89 7.30
N ASN A 41 0.43 -8.23 6.87
CA ASN A 41 -0.67 -7.27 6.79
C ASN A 41 -1.11 -6.77 8.19
N ILE A 42 -1.13 -7.63 9.21
CA ILE A 42 -1.42 -7.22 10.58
C ILE A 42 -0.38 -6.20 11.06
N PHE A 43 0.90 -6.49 10.88
CA PHE A 43 1.95 -5.53 11.26
C PHE A 43 1.85 -4.22 10.48
N LYS A 44 1.49 -4.27 9.20
CA LYS A 44 1.23 -3.04 8.41
C LYS A 44 0.07 -2.23 8.99
N THR A 45 -1.03 -2.88 9.36
CA THR A 45 -2.19 -2.22 10.02
C THR A 45 -1.80 -1.61 11.37
N PHE A 46 -0.88 -2.23 12.09
CA PHE A 46 -0.36 -1.72 13.36
C PHE A 46 0.74 -0.66 13.18
N GLU A 47 1.05 -0.28 11.94
CA GLU A 47 2.11 0.67 11.60
C GLU A 47 3.53 0.18 12.00
N GLU A 48 3.68 -1.13 12.21
CA GLU A 48 4.96 -1.78 12.43
C GLU A 48 5.59 -2.15 11.09
N TYR A 49 5.93 -1.13 10.31
CA TYR A 49 6.30 -1.27 8.90
C TYR A 49 7.55 -2.13 8.69
N GLN A 50 8.55 -2.05 9.58
CA GLN A 50 9.75 -2.90 9.48
C GLN A 50 9.39 -4.37 9.68
N LEU A 51 8.59 -4.70 10.69
CA LEU A 51 8.11 -6.08 10.89
C LEU A 51 7.26 -6.56 9.71
N SER A 52 6.40 -5.70 9.18
CA SER A 52 5.63 -5.98 7.97
C SER A 52 6.54 -6.39 6.80
N ILE A 53 7.58 -5.61 6.53
CA ILE A 53 8.58 -5.90 5.48
C ILE A 53 9.27 -7.23 5.72
N ASP A 54 9.70 -7.51 6.95
CA ASP A 54 10.40 -8.74 7.31
C ASP A 54 9.52 -9.98 7.04
N TYR A 55 8.22 -9.88 7.32
CA TYR A 55 7.28 -10.95 7.02
C TYR A 55 6.95 -11.07 5.53
N TYR A 56 6.83 -9.97 4.76
CA TYR A 56 6.73 -10.06 3.31
C TYR A 56 7.97 -10.70 2.69
N ASN A 57 9.17 -10.41 3.21
CA ASN A 57 10.41 -11.07 2.77
C ASN A 57 10.35 -12.59 2.99
N LYS A 58 9.80 -13.06 4.13
CA LYS A 58 9.58 -14.48 4.38
C LYS A 58 8.57 -15.10 3.41
N VAL A 59 7.53 -14.35 2.99
CA VAL A 59 6.60 -14.82 1.94
C VAL A 59 7.35 -15.07 0.63
N PHE A 60 8.21 -14.12 0.20
CA PHE A 60 8.98 -14.26 -1.04
C PHE A 60 9.95 -15.46 -1.04
N LEU A 61 10.33 -15.98 0.11
CA LEU A 61 11.11 -17.23 0.20
C LEU A 61 10.27 -18.48 -0.09
N LYS A 62 8.94 -18.37 -0.07
CA LYS A 62 8.01 -19.50 -0.25
C LYS A 62 7.22 -19.45 -1.55
N ILE A 63 7.38 -18.41 -2.36
CA ILE A 63 6.71 -18.26 -3.64
C ILE A 63 7.71 -17.85 -4.71
N ASP A 64 7.41 -18.18 -5.95
CA ASP A 64 8.13 -17.68 -7.11
C ASP A 64 7.36 -16.53 -7.81
N LYS A 65 7.97 -15.97 -8.86
CA LYS A 65 7.38 -14.83 -9.59
C LYS A 65 6.10 -15.19 -10.36
N SER A 66 5.83 -16.45 -10.62
CA SER A 66 4.60 -16.90 -11.30
C SER A 66 3.40 -16.99 -10.36
N HIS A 67 3.62 -16.87 -9.06
CA HIS A 67 2.54 -16.94 -8.08
C HIS A 67 1.58 -15.74 -8.22
N ASN A 68 0.30 -16.01 -8.26
CA ASN A 68 -0.75 -14.99 -8.50
C ASN A 68 -0.71 -13.78 -7.55
N SER A 69 -0.25 -13.99 -6.31
CA SER A 69 -0.13 -12.91 -5.32
C SER A 69 1.21 -12.16 -5.34
N TYR A 70 2.13 -12.51 -6.26
CA TYR A 70 3.48 -11.93 -6.24
C TYR A 70 3.45 -10.40 -6.42
N SER A 71 2.65 -9.91 -7.36
CA SER A 71 2.43 -8.49 -7.61
C SER A 71 1.83 -7.77 -6.39
N GLU A 72 0.80 -8.36 -5.77
CA GLU A 72 0.17 -7.80 -4.58
C GLU A 72 1.14 -7.68 -3.40
N ILE A 73 2.01 -8.68 -3.20
CA ILE A 73 2.99 -8.64 -2.12
C ILE A 73 4.02 -7.53 -2.37
N LEU A 74 4.47 -7.35 -3.61
CA LEU A 74 5.33 -6.22 -4.00
C LEU A 74 4.66 -4.88 -3.68
N TYR A 75 3.41 -4.68 -4.10
CA TYR A 75 2.64 -3.48 -3.81
C TYR A 75 2.56 -3.19 -2.31
N ARG A 76 2.20 -4.19 -1.51
CA ARG A 76 2.04 -4.02 -0.07
C ARG A 76 3.36 -3.77 0.65
N ARG A 77 4.45 -4.45 0.25
CA ARG A 77 5.79 -4.22 0.80
C ARG A 77 6.33 -2.86 0.37
N GLY A 78 6.11 -2.47 -0.88
CA GLY A 78 6.44 -1.15 -1.40
C GLY A 78 5.81 -0.03 -0.56
N GLY A 79 4.52 -0.17 -0.22
CA GLY A 79 3.86 0.77 0.68
C GLY A 79 4.48 0.79 2.09
N SER A 80 4.94 -0.35 2.62
CA SER A 80 5.63 -0.36 3.92
C SER A 80 7.02 0.31 3.85
N TYR A 81 7.74 0.16 2.74
CA TYR A 81 9.00 0.89 2.51
C TYR A 81 8.77 2.40 2.42
N GLU A 82 7.71 2.83 1.73
CA GLU A 82 7.35 4.24 1.61
C GLU A 82 7.12 4.87 2.99
N ARG A 83 6.32 4.22 3.85
CA ARG A 83 6.03 4.68 5.21
C ARG A 83 7.28 4.79 6.11
N LEU A 84 8.35 4.08 5.79
CA LEU A 84 9.66 4.19 6.45
C LEU A 84 10.61 5.19 5.76
N GLY A 85 10.15 5.92 4.73
CA GLY A 85 11.01 6.83 3.95
C GLY A 85 12.06 6.11 3.08
N GLN A 86 11.96 4.79 2.90
CA GLN A 86 12.87 4.00 2.07
C GLN A 86 12.40 4.03 0.60
N TYR A 87 12.36 5.22 0.02
CA TYR A 87 11.72 5.49 -1.26
C TYR A 87 12.28 4.70 -2.44
N ASP A 88 13.60 4.51 -2.54
CA ASP A 88 14.20 3.73 -3.63
C ASP A 88 13.70 2.27 -3.64
N LYS A 89 13.52 1.69 -2.45
CA LYS A 89 12.99 0.33 -2.30
C LYS A 89 11.49 0.28 -2.58
N SER A 90 10.76 1.31 -2.16
CA SER A 90 9.35 1.47 -2.45
C SER A 90 9.12 1.55 -3.95
N ASP A 91 9.77 2.47 -4.64
CA ASP A 91 9.65 2.68 -6.07
C ASP A 91 10.01 1.40 -6.84
N LYS A 92 11.08 0.71 -6.44
CA LYS A 92 11.47 -0.57 -7.04
C LYS A 92 10.38 -1.63 -6.91
N ASP A 93 9.77 -1.78 -5.76
CA ASP A 93 8.72 -2.77 -5.53
C ASP A 93 7.45 -2.41 -6.29
N LEU A 94 7.01 -1.14 -6.26
CA LEU A 94 5.82 -0.66 -6.95
C LEU A 94 5.98 -0.76 -8.48
N LEU A 95 7.12 -0.34 -9.03
CA LEU A 95 7.42 -0.49 -10.45
C LEU A 95 7.51 -1.97 -10.87
N ASN A 96 8.04 -2.84 -10.02
CA ASN A 96 8.03 -4.28 -10.29
C ASN A 96 6.62 -4.87 -10.22
N SER A 97 5.76 -4.40 -9.31
CA SER A 97 4.34 -4.79 -9.27
C SER A 97 3.65 -4.45 -10.60
N LEU A 98 3.88 -3.24 -11.15
CA LEU A 98 3.33 -2.82 -12.44
C LEU A 98 3.84 -3.63 -13.65
N LYS A 99 4.96 -4.35 -13.54
CA LYS A 99 5.40 -5.28 -14.62
C LYS A 99 4.47 -6.49 -14.76
N PHE A 100 3.75 -6.88 -13.71
CA PHE A 100 2.77 -7.97 -13.75
C PHE A 100 1.39 -7.49 -14.19
N ASN A 101 1.02 -6.27 -13.80
CA ASN A 101 -0.21 -5.60 -14.23
C ASN A 101 0.07 -4.11 -14.41
N SER A 102 0.37 -3.70 -15.65
CA SER A 102 0.74 -2.32 -15.99
C SER A 102 -0.39 -1.31 -15.79
N ASP A 103 -1.61 -1.82 -15.61
CA ASP A 103 -2.82 -1.01 -15.53
C ASP A 103 -3.48 -1.10 -14.15
N ASP A 104 -2.78 -1.63 -13.13
CA ASP A 104 -3.33 -1.65 -11.79
C ASP A 104 -3.51 -0.22 -11.25
N ALA A 105 -4.77 0.20 -11.22
CA ALA A 105 -5.14 1.57 -10.86
C ALA A 105 -4.67 1.96 -9.45
N TYR A 106 -4.65 1.01 -8.50
CA TYR A 106 -4.25 1.29 -7.13
C TYR A 106 -2.73 1.41 -7.00
N VAL A 107 -1.97 0.58 -7.72
CA VAL A 107 -0.50 0.67 -7.75
C VAL A 107 -0.06 1.94 -8.45
N LEU A 108 -0.68 2.27 -9.61
CA LEU A 108 -0.44 3.52 -10.34
C LEU A 108 -0.70 4.73 -9.45
N ASN A 109 -1.87 4.78 -8.80
CA ASN A 109 -2.24 5.86 -7.91
C ASN A 109 -1.26 6.01 -6.73
N TYR A 110 -0.90 4.92 -6.07
CA TYR A 110 -0.03 4.95 -4.91
C TYR A 110 1.38 5.45 -5.26
N LEU A 111 1.96 4.93 -6.35
CA LEU A 111 3.29 5.33 -6.81
C LEU A 111 3.30 6.80 -7.24
N ALA A 112 2.30 7.20 -8.02
CA ALA A 112 2.16 8.57 -8.50
C ALA A 112 2.02 9.56 -7.34
N TYR A 113 1.14 9.29 -6.38
CA TYR A 113 0.96 10.12 -5.19
C TYR A 113 2.28 10.25 -4.40
N SER A 114 2.97 9.14 -4.14
CA SER A 114 4.27 9.15 -3.48
C SER A 114 5.33 9.97 -4.23
N TRP A 115 5.31 9.94 -5.56
CA TRP A 115 6.21 10.78 -6.37
C TRP A 115 5.86 12.26 -6.31
N LEU A 116 4.57 12.61 -6.34
CA LEU A 116 4.11 14.00 -6.18
C LEU A 116 4.53 14.58 -4.85
N GLU A 117 4.33 13.87 -3.75
CA GLU A 117 4.72 14.29 -2.40
C GLU A 117 6.23 14.58 -2.27
N ARG A 118 7.04 13.90 -3.06
CA ARG A 118 8.51 14.06 -3.06
C ARG A 118 9.01 15.02 -4.15
N ASN A 119 8.14 15.65 -4.91
CA ASN A 119 8.47 16.45 -6.09
C ASN A 119 9.36 15.66 -7.09
N HIS A 120 9.04 14.37 -7.28
CA HIS A 120 9.79 13.42 -8.11
C HIS A 120 8.97 12.99 -9.32
N GLN A 121 9.55 13.00 -10.54
CA GLN A 121 8.93 12.49 -11.76
C GLN A 121 7.48 13.03 -11.98
N ILE A 122 7.23 14.31 -11.73
CA ILE A 122 5.88 14.93 -11.70
C ILE A 122 5.07 14.60 -12.96
N ASP A 123 5.64 14.75 -14.15
CA ASP A 123 4.93 14.49 -15.41
C ASP A 123 4.46 13.02 -15.49
N LYS A 124 5.34 12.09 -15.13
CA LYS A 124 4.98 10.66 -15.12
C LYS A 124 3.95 10.33 -14.04
N ALA A 125 4.02 10.98 -12.89
CA ALA A 125 3.03 10.81 -11.84
C ALA A 125 1.64 11.25 -12.32
N ILE A 126 1.55 12.38 -13.03
CA ILE A 126 0.30 12.84 -13.62
C ILE A 126 -0.24 11.83 -14.64
N GLU A 127 0.60 11.34 -15.56
CA GLU A 127 0.20 10.30 -16.53
C GLU A 127 -0.33 9.05 -15.85
N MET A 128 0.32 8.60 -14.76
CA MET A 128 -0.14 7.44 -13.98
C MET A 128 -1.49 7.69 -13.31
N LEU A 129 -1.70 8.88 -12.75
CA LEU A 129 -2.98 9.26 -12.13
C LEU A 129 -4.10 9.34 -13.16
N GLU A 130 -3.85 9.94 -14.33
CA GLU A 130 -4.82 9.94 -15.40
C GLU A 130 -5.23 8.53 -15.84
N LYS A 131 -4.25 7.63 -15.94
CA LYS A 131 -4.48 6.22 -16.28
C LYS A 131 -5.30 5.51 -15.20
N ALA A 132 -4.98 5.73 -13.93
CA ALA A 132 -5.73 5.19 -12.80
C ALA A 132 -7.17 5.73 -12.78
N TYR A 133 -7.34 7.05 -12.96
CA TYR A 133 -8.64 7.70 -12.97
C TYR A 133 -9.55 7.24 -14.12
N LYS A 134 -8.99 7.02 -15.33
CA LYS A 134 -9.76 6.47 -16.45
C LYS A 134 -10.41 5.13 -16.12
N GLN A 135 -9.77 4.32 -15.29
CA GLN A 135 -10.27 3.00 -14.87
C GLN A 135 -11.23 3.06 -13.68
N LYS A 136 -10.99 3.99 -12.75
CA LYS A 136 -11.68 4.08 -11.46
C LYS A 136 -12.23 5.50 -11.22
N LYS A 137 -13.09 5.97 -12.12
CA LYS A 137 -13.61 7.35 -12.14
C LYS A 137 -14.39 7.77 -10.89
N ASN A 138 -14.86 6.82 -10.08
CA ASN A 138 -15.64 7.07 -8.87
C ASN A 138 -14.92 6.61 -7.59
N ASP A 139 -13.65 6.25 -7.68
CA ASP A 139 -12.84 5.93 -6.51
C ASP A 139 -12.37 7.24 -5.83
N PRO A 140 -12.81 7.53 -4.59
CA PRO A 140 -12.51 8.80 -3.94
C PRO A 140 -11.02 9.01 -3.70
N TYR A 141 -10.26 7.96 -3.43
CA TYR A 141 -8.81 8.06 -3.19
C TYR A 141 -8.05 8.44 -4.46
N ILE A 142 -8.47 7.91 -5.62
CA ILE A 142 -7.87 8.25 -6.91
C ILE A 142 -8.26 9.67 -7.32
N ILE A 143 -9.52 10.06 -7.10
CA ILE A 143 -10.01 11.42 -7.36
C ILE A 143 -9.24 12.43 -6.52
N ASP A 144 -9.03 12.16 -5.24
CA ASP A 144 -8.26 13.00 -4.32
C ASP A 144 -6.82 13.20 -4.82
N SER A 145 -6.14 12.12 -5.20
CA SER A 145 -4.79 12.18 -5.75
C SER A 145 -4.70 12.99 -7.05
N VAL A 146 -5.71 12.92 -7.92
CA VAL A 146 -5.81 13.75 -9.13
C VAL A 146 -5.99 15.22 -8.77
N GLY A 147 -6.87 15.51 -7.80
CA GLY A 147 -7.06 16.88 -7.30
C GLY A 147 -5.78 17.46 -6.70
N TRP A 148 -5.04 16.65 -5.96
CA TRP A 148 -3.74 17.02 -5.42
C TRP A 148 -2.70 17.32 -6.52
N ALA A 149 -2.66 16.51 -7.57
CA ALA A 149 -1.79 16.76 -8.72
C ALA A 149 -2.10 18.11 -9.39
N TYR A 150 -3.37 18.44 -9.60
CA TYR A 150 -3.77 19.76 -10.12
C TYR A 150 -3.38 20.91 -9.18
N TYR A 151 -3.50 20.72 -7.87
CA TYR A 151 -3.07 21.71 -6.89
C TYR A 151 -1.57 22.00 -7.01
N LEU A 152 -0.74 20.95 -7.05
CA LEU A 152 0.72 21.08 -7.16
C LEU A 152 1.17 21.71 -8.49
N THR A 153 0.40 21.55 -9.54
CA THR A 153 0.68 22.13 -10.87
C THR A 153 0.04 23.50 -11.10
N GLY A 154 -0.68 24.05 -10.10
CA GLY A 154 -1.25 25.40 -10.12
C GLY A 154 -2.61 25.53 -10.82
N ASP A 155 -3.23 24.42 -11.27
CA ASP A 155 -4.61 24.40 -11.77
C ASP A 155 -5.59 24.30 -10.60
N PHE A 156 -5.72 25.39 -9.85
CA PHE A 156 -6.53 25.44 -8.65
C PHE A 156 -8.03 25.23 -8.90
N VAL A 157 -8.51 25.57 -10.11
CA VAL A 157 -9.93 25.37 -10.49
C VAL A 157 -10.24 23.88 -10.57
N LYS A 158 -9.42 23.11 -11.29
CA LYS A 158 -9.61 21.66 -11.35
C LYS A 158 -9.30 20.99 -10.01
N ALA A 159 -8.28 21.47 -9.28
CA ALA A 159 -7.99 20.95 -7.94
C ALA A 159 -9.24 21.03 -7.04
N GLU A 160 -9.90 22.18 -6.99
CA GLU A 160 -11.11 22.37 -6.19
C GLU A 160 -12.25 21.44 -6.63
N GLU A 161 -12.47 21.29 -7.95
CA GLU A 161 -13.50 20.40 -8.49
C GLU A 161 -13.28 18.96 -8.06
N PHE A 162 -12.05 18.44 -8.27
CA PHE A 162 -11.72 17.04 -7.95
C PHE A 162 -11.74 16.79 -6.44
N LEU A 163 -11.15 17.68 -5.63
CA LEU A 163 -11.12 17.51 -4.16
C LEU A 163 -12.54 17.57 -3.55
N LYS A 164 -13.40 18.49 -3.99
CA LYS A 164 -14.82 18.52 -3.58
C LYS A 164 -15.53 17.22 -3.92
N ARG A 165 -15.29 16.69 -5.12
CA ARG A 165 -15.88 15.42 -5.54
C ARG A 165 -15.36 14.24 -4.70
N ALA A 166 -14.07 14.20 -4.37
CA ALA A 166 -13.51 13.18 -3.50
C ALA A 166 -14.21 13.17 -2.13
N VAL A 167 -14.37 14.35 -1.50
CA VAL A 167 -15.05 14.50 -0.20
C VAL A 167 -16.53 14.03 -0.27
N ILE A 168 -17.23 14.33 -1.35
CA ILE A 168 -18.63 13.88 -1.51
C ILE A 168 -18.72 12.34 -1.62
N LEU A 169 -17.74 11.69 -2.20
CA LEU A 169 -17.69 10.24 -2.37
C LEU A 169 -17.06 9.49 -1.19
N MET A 170 -16.37 10.20 -0.29
CA MET A 170 -15.90 9.66 0.98
C MET A 170 -16.98 9.90 2.05
N PRO A 171 -17.67 8.87 2.53
CA PRO A 171 -18.65 9.03 3.60
C PRO A 171 -17.99 9.32 4.96
#